data_b3033df030b476c6b5c123b9b894def5
#
_entry.id   b3033df030b476c6b5c123b9b894def5
#
_cell.length_a   1.000
_cell.length_b   1.000
_cell.length_c   1.000
_cell.angle_alpha   90.00
_cell.angle_beta   90.00
_cell.angle_gamma   90.00
#
_symmetry.space_group_name_H-M   'P 1'
#
loop_
_entity.id
_entity.type
_entity.pdbx_description
1 polymer ?
#
loop_
_entity_poly.entity_id
_entity_poly.type
_entity_poly.pdbx_seq_one_letter_code
_entity_poly.pdbx_strand_id
1 'polypeptide(L)'
;MHRHTRYTPELALMLGLLLPSAGEAACSRVINVPVAATGQSVIVDGDTIKGIYPDLLRTFTEKDGCTVALSAVPRARLEMLFETGRADLLIPASKTPKRDAYGTFIPLVHNRAMLISIQSGRAPVKTVQELLEQTGVKLALVRGFDYGQAYQSLLATLETQGRVIMEVDALSVARLLKAGTVDATIMAPSIVAGAMMDDERVRDLLDKLRFESLRELPWGNSGAYISNSALGAADKAALQTALERAARSGVVWKGFQQYYAPAVLQGSIRPL
;
A
#
# COMPACT_ATOMS: atom_id res chain seq x y z
N MET A 1 -20.49 15.42 -90.45
CA MET A 1 -21.26 15.72 -89.24
C MET A 1 -20.71 14.83 -88.11
N HIS A 2 -19.74 15.30 -87.33
CA HIS A 2 -19.20 14.60 -86.16
C HIS A 2 -19.62 15.32 -84.91
N ARG A 3 -20.41 14.67 -84.02
CA ARG A 3 -20.74 15.15 -82.68
C ARG A 3 -19.66 14.74 -81.71
N HIS A 4 -19.01 15.73 -81.14
CA HIS A 4 -18.12 15.51 -80.00
C HIS A 4 -18.89 15.52 -78.65
N THR A 5 -18.92 14.39 -78.01
CA THR A 5 -19.48 14.23 -76.69
C THR A 5 -18.38 14.59 -75.67
N ARG A 6 -18.58 15.64 -74.86
CA ARG A 6 -17.66 16.03 -73.80
C ARG A 6 -18.04 15.28 -72.55
N TYR A 7 -17.08 14.47 -71.93
CA TYR A 7 -17.18 13.88 -70.64
C TYR A 7 -16.60 14.87 -69.64
N THR A 8 -17.37 15.31 -68.61
CA THR A 8 -16.91 16.02 -67.44
C THR A 8 -16.56 15.01 -66.35
N PRO A 9 -15.36 15.03 -65.74
CA PRO A 9 -15.08 14.17 -64.59
C PRO A 9 -15.74 14.74 -63.33
N GLU A 10 -16.62 13.98 -62.70
CA GLU A 10 -17.11 14.26 -61.33
C GLU A 10 -16.01 14.02 -60.33
N LEU A 11 -15.60 15.09 -59.62
CA LEU A 11 -14.61 15.08 -58.56
C LEU A 11 -15.34 14.60 -57.28
N ALA A 12 -15.22 13.30 -56.93
CA ALA A 12 -15.73 12.73 -55.70
C ALA A 12 -14.87 13.25 -54.53
N LEU A 13 -15.42 14.20 -53.76
CA LEU A 13 -14.80 14.73 -52.53
C LEU A 13 -14.98 13.69 -51.43
N MET A 14 -13.95 12.87 -51.16
CA MET A 14 -13.91 11.98 -49.98
C MET A 14 -13.72 12.83 -48.73
N LEU A 15 -14.81 13.10 -48.03
CA LEU A 15 -14.82 13.70 -46.71
C LEU A 15 -14.36 12.65 -45.67
N GLY A 16 -13.07 12.59 -45.38
CA GLY A 16 -12.52 11.74 -44.34
C GLY A 16 -13.07 12.15 -42.95
N LEU A 17 -13.94 11.33 -42.39
CA LEU A 17 -14.35 11.44 -40.97
C LEU A 17 -13.12 11.23 -40.09
N LEU A 18 -12.53 12.30 -39.62
CA LEU A 18 -11.61 12.28 -38.47
C LEU A 18 -12.43 11.92 -37.24
N LEU A 19 -12.49 10.62 -36.91
CA LEU A 19 -12.95 10.16 -35.60
C LEU A 19 -11.96 10.73 -34.55
N PRO A 20 -12.43 11.51 -33.57
CA PRO A 20 -11.56 11.88 -32.48
C PRO A 20 -11.11 10.59 -31.79
N SER A 21 -9.80 10.33 -31.73
CA SER A 21 -9.24 9.34 -30.84
C SER A 21 -9.71 9.73 -29.45
N ALA A 22 -10.48 8.86 -28.79
CA ALA A 22 -10.76 8.99 -27.38
C ALA A 22 -9.41 8.93 -26.65
N GLY A 23 -8.79 10.08 -26.42
CA GLY A 23 -7.66 10.20 -25.53
C GLY A 23 -8.10 9.64 -24.18
N GLU A 24 -7.30 8.76 -23.59
CA GLU A 24 -7.55 8.30 -22.22
C GLU A 24 -7.77 9.54 -21.34
N ALA A 25 -8.91 9.57 -20.65
CA ALA A 25 -9.36 10.73 -19.92
C ALA A 25 -8.36 11.02 -18.78
N ALA A 26 -7.63 12.11 -18.91
CA ALA A 26 -6.85 12.68 -17.82
C ALA A 26 -7.75 12.93 -16.60
N CYS A 27 -7.19 12.89 -15.39
CA CYS A 27 -7.95 13.27 -14.20
C CYS A 27 -8.39 14.74 -14.28
N SER A 28 -9.63 15.02 -13.88
CA SER A 28 -10.24 16.36 -13.97
C SER A 28 -9.64 17.37 -13.00
N ARG A 29 -8.93 16.91 -11.96
CA ARG A 29 -8.26 17.71 -10.93
C ARG A 29 -7.03 17.02 -10.37
N VAL A 30 -6.29 17.73 -9.55
CA VAL A 30 -5.20 17.16 -8.75
C VAL A 30 -5.77 16.13 -7.78
N ILE A 31 -5.16 14.95 -7.77
CA ILE A 31 -5.52 13.82 -6.90
C ILE A 31 -4.80 13.98 -5.57
N ASN A 32 -5.56 14.13 -4.49
CA ASN A 32 -5.05 14.32 -3.14
C ASN A 32 -4.76 12.97 -2.48
N VAL A 33 -3.49 12.67 -2.26
CA VAL A 33 -3.04 11.39 -1.69
C VAL A 33 -2.18 11.63 -0.45
N PRO A 34 -2.80 11.79 0.73
CA PRO A 34 -2.04 11.73 1.97
C PRO A 34 -1.43 10.34 2.13
N VAL A 35 -0.21 10.28 2.67
CA VAL A 35 0.55 9.04 2.86
C VAL A 35 1.17 8.99 4.24
N ALA A 36 1.42 7.78 4.74
CA ALA A 36 2.10 7.55 6.02
C ALA A 36 3.40 6.77 5.81
N ALA A 37 4.43 7.10 6.58
CA ALA A 37 5.69 6.36 6.54
C ALA A 37 5.43 4.86 6.77
N THR A 38 5.92 4.03 5.84
CA THR A 38 5.64 2.58 5.80
C THR A 38 6.88 1.84 5.25
N GLY A 39 8.00 1.93 5.95
CA GLY A 39 9.29 1.41 5.49
C GLY A 39 9.65 1.99 4.12
N GLN A 40 10.28 1.19 3.25
CA GLN A 40 10.64 1.62 1.90
C GLN A 40 9.42 1.71 0.94
N SER A 41 8.26 1.25 1.37
CA SER A 41 7.02 1.44 0.61
C SER A 41 6.64 2.91 0.49
N VAL A 42 6.80 3.66 1.59
CA VAL A 42 6.64 5.11 1.67
C VAL A 42 7.67 5.64 2.68
N ILE A 43 8.64 6.36 2.17
CA ILE A 43 9.69 7.02 2.94
C ILE A 43 9.30 8.49 3.07
N VAL A 44 9.29 9.01 4.30
CA VAL A 44 9.07 10.43 4.62
C VAL A 44 10.33 10.94 5.31
N ASP A 45 11.02 11.89 4.65
CA ASP A 45 12.25 12.50 5.13
C ASP A 45 12.12 14.03 5.00
N GLY A 46 11.76 14.68 6.09
CA GLY A 46 11.34 16.09 6.08
C GLY A 46 10.17 16.30 5.10
N ASP A 47 10.37 17.18 4.13
CA ASP A 47 9.39 17.48 3.09
C ASP A 47 9.46 16.52 1.89
N THR A 48 10.43 15.60 1.89
CA THR A 48 10.61 14.65 0.79
C THR A 48 9.81 13.37 1.03
N ILE A 49 8.95 13.03 0.08
CA ILE A 49 8.18 11.78 0.08
C ILE A 49 8.65 10.96 -1.12
N LYS A 50 9.20 9.76 -0.88
CA LYS A 50 9.75 8.85 -1.89
C LYS A 50 9.45 7.39 -1.55
N GLY A 51 9.89 6.44 -2.38
CA GLY A 51 9.73 5.01 -2.17
C GLY A 51 8.77 4.37 -3.16
N ILE A 52 8.49 3.09 -3.00
CA ILE A 52 7.82 2.24 -4.01
C ILE A 52 6.48 2.85 -4.49
N TYR A 53 5.61 3.25 -3.58
CA TYR A 53 4.29 3.77 -3.94
C TYR A 53 4.30 5.24 -4.37
N PRO A 54 5.01 6.16 -3.71
CA PRO A 54 5.16 7.53 -4.21
C PRO A 54 5.73 7.60 -5.62
N ASP A 55 6.74 6.77 -5.93
CA ASP A 55 7.36 6.74 -7.25
C ASP A 55 6.40 6.17 -8.31
N LEU A 56 5.64 5.12 -7.96
CA LEU A 56 4.53 4.64 -8.79
C LEU A 56 3.52 5.76 -9.10
N LEU A 57 3.06 6.47 -8.08
CA LEU A 57 2.04 7.51 -8.22
C LEU A 57 2.51 8.67 -9.10
N ARG A 58 3.79 9.03 -9.08
CA ARG A 58 4.36 10.04 -9.99
C ARG A 58 4.24 9.62 -11.45
N THR A 59 4.34 8.32 -11.76
CA THR A 59 4.17 7.85 -13.15
C THR A 59 2.76 8.09 -13.70
N PHE A 60 1.76 8.32 -12.85
CA PHE A 60 0.38 8.61 -13.29
C PHE A 60 0.28 9.98 -13.96
N THR A 61 1.07 10.97 -13.52
CA THR A 61 1.13 12.27 -14.19
C THR A 61 1.68 12.14 -15.60
N GLU A 62 2.73 11.37 -15.79
CA GLU A 62 3.41 11.23 -17.08
C GLU A 62 2.61 10.34 -18.07
N LYS A 63 1.96 9.30 -17.58
CA LYS A 63 1.33 8.27 -18.41
C LYS A 63 -0.18 8.42 -18.56
N ASP A 64 -0.83 9.01 -17.55
CA ASP A 64 -2.30 9.04 -17.46
C ASP A 64 -2.86 10.46 -17.34
N GLY A 65 -1.98 11.48 -17.31
CA GLY A 65 -2.41 12.87 -17.11
C GLY A 65 -3.04 13.16 -15.75
N CYS A 66 -2.83 12.28 -14.75
CA CYS A 66 -3.38 12.42 -13.40
C CYS A 66 -2.33 13.00 -12.46
N THR A 67 -2.31 14.31 -12.28
CA THR A 67 -1.41 14.95 -11.31
C THR A 67 -1.77 14.52 -9.88
N VAL A 68 -0.76 14.07 -9.12
CA VAL A 68 -0.93 13.59 -7.74
C VAL A 68 -0.22 14.52 -6.76
N ALA A 69 -0.95 14.99 -5.74
CA ALA A 69 -0.39 15.74 -4.61
C ALA A 69 -0.21 14.80 -3.41
N LEU A 70 1.05 14.60 -3.00
CA LEU A 70 1.41 13.79 -1.83
C LEU A 70 1.55 14.69 -0.60
N SER A 71 1.07 14.24 0.55
CA SER A 71 1.29 14.90 1.85
C SER A 71 1.51 13.87 2.95
N ALA A 72 2.48 14.10 3.83
CA ALA A 72 2.79 13.19 4.92
C ALA A 72 1.85 13.39 6.11
N VAL A 73 1.27 12.30 6.62
CA VAL A 73 0.41 12.30 7.80
C VAL A 73 0.65 11.02 8.64
N PRO A 74 0.36 11.02 9.94
CA PRO A 74 0.35 9.79 10.73
C PRO A 74 -0.67 8.78 10.20
N ARG A 75 -0.38 7.49 10.32
CA ARG A 75 -1.22 6.41 9.76
C ARG A 75 -2.68 6.48 10.20
N ALA A 76 -2.94 6.72 11.49
CA ALA A 76 -4.31 6.82 11.99
C ALA A 76 -5.07 8.01 11.37
N ARG A 77 -4.37 9.12 11.08
CA ARG A 77 -4.97 10.27 10.40
C ARG A 77 -5.27 9.96 8.94
N LEU A 78 -4.40 9.21 8.26
CA LEU A 78 -4.63 8.75 6.89
C LEU A 78 -5.92 7.91 6.79
N GLU A 79 -6.12 6.95 7.69
CA GLU A 79 -7.36 6.15 7.74
C GLU A 79 -8.59 7.05 7.91
N MET A 80 -8.57 8.00 8.86
CA MET A 80 -9.66 8.94 9.09
C MET A 80 -9.93 9.84 7.88
N LEU A 81 -8.91 10.33 7.19
CA LEU A 81 -9.06 11.15 5.99
C LEU A 81 -9.73 10.35 4.86
N PHE A 82 -9.36 9.08 4.71
CA PHE A 82 -9.98 8.19 3.73
C PHE A 82 -11.44 7.88 4.07
N GLU A 83 -11.73 7.49 5.29
CA GLU A 83 -13.10 7.19 5.77
C GLU A 83 -14.06 8.39 5.64
N THR A 84 -13.53 9.61 5.76
CA THR A 84 -14.32 10.86 5.64
C THR A 84 -14.31 11.49 4.25
N GLY A 85 -13.79 10.80 3.23
CA GLY A 85 -13.74 11.29 1.84
C GLY A 85 -12.82 12.49 1.62
N ARG A 86 -11.81 12.69 2.48
CA ARG A 86 -10.81 13.76 2.37
C ARG A 86 -9.47 13.26 1.81
N ALA A 87 -9.37 11.99 1.46
CA ALA A 87 -8.29 11.40 0.70
C ALA A 87 -8.87 10.71 -0.52
N ASP A 88 -8.27 10.90 -1.69
CA ASP A 88 -8.71 10.28 -2.95
C ASP A 88 -8.25 8.82 -3.05
N LEU A 89 -7.07 8.54 -2.51
CA LEU A 89 -6.51 7.18 -2.42
C LEU A 89 -6.07 6.87 -0.99
N LEU A 90 -6.18 5.60 -0.61
CA LEU A 90 -5.51 5.02 0.55
C LEU A 90 -4.49 3.99 0.02
N ILE A 91 -3.19 4.32 0.10
CA ILE A 91 -2.09 3.52 -0.45
C ILE A 91 -0.80 3.67 0.38
N PRO A 92 -0.05 2.57 0.68
CA PRO A 92 -0.48 1.18 0.59
C PRO A 92 -1.54 0.80 1.62
N ALA A 93 -2.40 -0.14 1.27
CA ALA A 93 -3.40 -0.65 2.20
C ALA A 93 -3.65 -2.15 2.00
N SER A 94 -3.86 -2.88 3.09
CA SER A 94 -4.40 -4.24 3.05
C SER A 94 -5.90 -4.19 2.77
N LYS A 95 -6.41 -5.17 2.01
CA LYS A 95 -7.86 -5.32 1.81
C LYS A 95 -8.52 -5.75 3.12
N THR A 96 -9.53 -4.99 3.55
CA THR A 96 -10.35 -5.32 4.73
C THR A 96 -11.82 -4.94 4.52
N PRO A 97 -12.78 -5.67 5.14
CA PRO A 97 -14.21 -5.32 5.04
C PRO A 97 -14.51 -3.89 5.50
N LYS A 98 -13.80 -3.39 6.51
CA LYS A 98 -13.95 -2.01 7.00
C LYS A 98 -13.63 -1.00 5.90
N ARG A 99 -12.53 -1.17 5.17
CA ARG A 99 -12.11 -0.25 4.10
C ARG A 99 -12.95 -0.40 2.83
N ASP A 100 -13.46 -1.61 2.56
CA ASP A 100 -14.35 -1.88 1.41
C ASP A 100 -15.63 -1.02 1.48
N ALA A 101 -16.07 -0.58 2.67
CA ALA A 101 -17.20 0.33 2.83
C ALA A 101 -16.94 1.75 2.27
N TYR A 102 -15.68 2.17 2.19
CA TYR A 102 -15.29 3.53 1.81
C TYR A 102 -14.65 3.65 0.44
N GLY A 103 -14.23 2.54 -0.18
CA GLY A 103 -13.52 2.59 -1.46
C GLY A 103 -13.51 1.29 -2.24
N THR A 104 -13.11 1.41 -3.51
CA THR A 104 -12.86 0.29 -4.41
C THR A 104 -11.41 -0.13 -4.31
N PHE A 105 -11.15 -1.41 -4.01
CA PHE A 105 -9.81 -1.95 -3.81
C PHE A 105 -9.19 -2.46 -5.12
N ILE A 106 -7.96 -2.04 -5.41
CA ILE A 106 -7.14 -2.56 -6.50
C ILE A 106 -5.92 -3.26 -5.90
N PRO A 107 -5.77 -4.59 -6.05
CA PRO A 107 -4.62 -5.32 -5.53
C PRO A 107 -3.36 -5.00 -6.36
N LEU A 108 -2.21 -4.92 -5.70
CA LEU A 108 -0.91 -4.65 -6.33
C LEU A 108 0.13 -5.72 -6.01
N VAL A 109 0.04 -6.34 -4.83
CA VAL A 109 0.85 -7.48 -4.40
C VAL A 109 0.07 -8.31 -3.39
N HIS A 110 0.46 -9.58 -3.22
CA HIS A 110 0.06 -10.33 -2.04
C HIS A 110 0.98 -9.99 -0.87
N ASN A 111 0.40 -9.85 0.32
CA ASN A 111 1.17 -9.69 1.57
C ASN A 111 0.53 -10.47 2.71
N ARG A 112 1.27 -10.61 3.80
CA ARG A 112 0.70 -10.97 5.11
C ARG A 112 1.46 -10.29 6.24
N ALA A 113 0.77 -10.06 7.35
CA ALA A 113 1.39 -9.71 8.61
C ALA A 113 2.01 -10.97 9.25
N MET A 114 3.12 -10.77 9.96
CA MET A 114 3.81 -11.81 10.71
C MET A 114 4.07 -11.31 12.13
N LEU A 115 4.16 -12.22 13.07
CA LEU A 115 4.73 -11.92 14.38
C LEU A 115 6.24 -11.73 14.20
N ILE A 116 6.76 -10.60 14.62
CA ILE A 116 8.15 -10.21 14.46
C ILE A 116 8.72 -9.93 15.83
N SER A 117 9.83 -10.58 16.16
CA SER A 117 10.57 -10.38 17.41
C SER A 117 12.06 -10.33 17.14
N ILE A 118 12.85 -9.93 18.14
CA ILE A 118 14.29 -10.14 18.10
C ILE A 118 14.56 -11.60 18.43
N GLN A 119 15.57 -12.20 17.79
CA GLN A 119 15.99 -13.59 18.06
C GLN A 119 16.25 -13.76 19.55
N SER A 120 15.63 -14.77 20.14
CA SER A 120 15.70 -15.12 21.55
C SER A 120 15.49 -16.63 21.73
N GLY A 121 15.70 -17.12 22.95
CA GLY A 121 15.39 -18.51 23.31
C GLY A 121 13.89 -18.84 23.42
N ARG A 122 13.00 -17.89 23.13
CA ARG A 122 11.53 -18.09 23.16
C ARG A 122 11.12 -19.17 22.14
N ALA A 123 10.24 -20.09 22.56
CA ALA A 123 9.67 -21.09 21.67
C ALA A 123 8.95 -20.42 20.48
N PRO A 124 9.00 -21.00 19.26
CA PRO A 124 8.25 -20.52 18.11
C PRO A 124 6.75 -20.49 18.35
N VAL A 125 6.08 -19.48 17.76
CA VAL A 125 4.63 -19.30 17.81
C VAL A 125 4.07 -19.48 16.41
N LYS A 126 3.05 -20.32 16.25
CA LYS A 126 2.41 -20.63 14.96
C LYS A 126 0.93 -20.24 14.90
N THR A 127 0.33 -19.98 16.04
CA THR A 127 -1.09 -19.65 16.16
C THR A 127 -1.31 -18.48 17.11
N VAL A 128 -2.43 -17.78 16.95
CA VAL A 128 -2.87 -16.73 17.87
C VAL A 128 -3.03 -17.30 19.28
N GLN A 129 -3.55 -18.53 19.41
CA GLN A 129 -3.75 -19.18 20.70
C GLN A 129 -2.41 -19.38 21.44
N GLU A 130 -1.37 -19.90 20.77
CA GLU A 130 -0.02 -20.04 21.35
C GLU A 130 0.57 -18.70 21.79
N LEU A 131 0.32 -17.61 21.05
CA LEU A 131 0.73 -16.26 21.43
C LEU A 131 0.01 -15.77 22.70
N LEU A 132 -1.28 -16.03 22.80
CA LEU A 132 -2.07 -15.64 23.98
C LEU A 132 -1.66 -16.41 25.24
N GLU A 133 -1.29 -17.68 25.10
CA GLU A 133 -0.78 -18.52 26.20
C GLU A 133 0.57 -18.06 26.74
N GLN A 134 1.39 -17.38 25.93
CA GLN A 134 2.62 -16.74 26.37
C GLN A 134 2.33 -15.39 27.06
N THR A 135 1.72 -15.41 28.24
CA THR A 135 1.17 -14.24 28.95
C THR A 135 2.19 -13.14 29.25
N GLY A 136 3.48 -13.47 29.33
CA GLY A 136 4.58 -12.50 29.51
C GLY A 136 4.94 -11.70 28.25
N VAL A 137 4.50 -12.12 27.05
CA VAL A 137 4.86 -11.46 25.79
C VAL A 137 4.06 -10.16 25.62
N LYS A 138 4.76 -9.04 25.52
CA LYS A 138 4.20 -7.71 25.23
C LYS A 138 4.46 -7.30 23.79
N LEU A 139 3.50 -6.64 23.16
CA LEU A 139 3.58 -6.20 21.79
C LEU A 139 3.53 -4.68 21.67
N ALA A 140 4.30 -4.14 20.71
CA ALA A 140 4.06 -2.80 20.19
C ALA A 140 3.39 -2.91 18.81
N LEU A 141 2.30 -2.18 18.59
CA LEU A 141 1.54 -2.18 17.34
C LEU A 141 1.39 -0.75 16.82
N VAL A 142 1.25 -0.59 15.50
CA VAL A 142 1.07 0.73 14.90
C VAL A 142 -0.42 1.07 14.82
N ARG A 143 -0.78 2.21 15.39
CA ARG A 143 -2.16 2.73 15.36
C ARG A 143 -2.60 2.97 13.90
N GLY A 144 -3.74 2.41 13.52
CA GLY A 144 -4.28 2.50 12.16
C GLY A 144 -3.80 1.39 11.22
N PHE A 145 -2.95 0.45 11.66
CA PHE A 145 -2.73 -0.77 10.89
C PHE A 145 -3.93 -1.71 11.07
N ASP A 146 -4.31 -2.36 9.97
CA ASP A 146 -5.39 -3.32 9.95
C ASP A 146 -5.08 -4.46 8.96
N TYR A 147 -5.18 -5.69 9.46
CA TYR A 147 -4.93 -6.93 8.71
C TYR A 147 -6.16 -7.85 8.73
N GLY A 148 -7.33 -7.27 8.96
CA GLY A 148 -8.61 -7.98 8.94
C GLY A 148 -9.08 -8.47 10.32
N GLN A 149 -10.19 -9.20 10.32
CA GLN A 149 -10.93 -9.53 11.54
C GLN A 149 -10.10 -10.29 12.58
N ALA A 150 -9.30 -11.27 12.17
CA ALA A 150 -8.46 -12.04 13.10
C ALA A 150 -7.44 -11.16 13.83
N TYR A 151 -6.85 -10.18 13.13
CA TYR A 151 -5.95 -9.20 13.72
C TYR A 151 -6.70 -8.30 14.74
N GLN A 152 -7.89 -7.81 14.38
CA GLN A 152 -8.68 -6.96 15.27
C GLN A 152 -9.13 -7.71 16.54
N SER A 153 -9.53 -8.97 16.42
CA SER A 153 -9.87 -9.80 17.57
C SER A 153 -8.68 -10.06 18.49
N LEU A 154 -7.50 -10.33 17.90
CA LEU A 154 -6.27 -10.49 18.67
C LEU A 154 -5.88 -9.19 19.39
N LEU A 155 -5.94 -8.05 18.69
CA LEU A 155 -5.66 -6.74 19.28
C LEU A 155 -6.54 -6.47 20.48
N ALA A 156 -7.86 -6.62 20.35
CA ALA A 156 -8.81 -6.40 21.44
C ALA A 156 -8.51 -7.30 22.67
N THR A 157 -8.15 -8.57 22.43
CA THR A 157 -7.78 -9.49 23.51
C THR A 157 -6.48 -9.05 24.22
N LEU A 158 -5.46 -8.67 23.47
CA LEU A 158 -4.19 -8.23 24.04
C LEU A 158 -4.30 -6.88 24.77
N GLU A 159 -5.16 -5.97 24.29
CA GLU A 159 -5.47 -4.70 24.97
C GLU A 159 -6.15 -4.95 26.32
N THR A 160 -7.15 -5.84 26.42
CA THR A 160 -7.79 -6.18 27.69
C THR A 160 -6.82 -6.84 28.70
N GLN A 161 -5.76 -7.49 28.20
CA GLN A 161 -4.69 -8.08 29.01
C GLN A 161 -3.59 -7.07 29.36
N GLY A 162 -3.65 -5.82 28.91
CA GLY A 162 -2.61 -4.81 29.13
C GLY A 162 -1.26 -5.15 28.45
N ARG A 163 -1.29 -5.92 27.37
CA ARG A 163 -0.10 -6.44 26.70
C ARG A 163 0.26 -5.69 25.39
N VAL A 164 -0.38 -4.54 25.13
CA VAL A 164 -0.16 -3.75 23.90
C VAL A 164 0.27 -2.34 24.22
N ILE A 165 1.29 -1.87 23.51
CA ILE A 165 1.65 -0.46 23.38
C ILE A 165 1.31 -0.02 21.95
N MET A 166 0.50 1.04 21.81
CA MET A 166 0.14 1.59 20.51
C MET A 166 1.06 2.73 20.13
N GLU A 167 1.82 2.55 19.04
CA GLU A 167 2.78 3.50 18.51
C GLU A 167 2.26 4.23 17.26
N VAL A 168 2.91 5.34 16.91
CA VAL A 168 2.53 6.19 15.76
C VAL A 168 3.04 5.63 14.44
N ASP A 169 4.18 4.91 14.45
CA ASP A 169 4.85 4.37 13.28
C ASP A 169 5.72 3.15 13.60
N ALA A 170 6.23 2.50 12.54
CA ALA A 170 7.06 1.30 12.67
C ALA A 170 8.46 1.59 13.25
N LEU A 171 8.98 2.80 13.12
CA LEU A 171 10.26 3.17 13.68
C LEU A 171 10.18 3.26 15.21
N SER A 172 9.11 3.84 15.73
CA SER A 172 8.82 3.86 17.18
C SER A 172 8.71 2.44 17.75
N VAL A 173 8.04 1.54 17.02
CA VAL A 173 7.99 0.10 17.37
C VAL A 173 9.38 -0.52 17.38
N ALA A 174 10.23 -0.26 16.39
CA ALA A 174 11.59 -0.78 16.32
C ALA A 174 12.46 -0.33 17.53
N ARG A 175 12.28 0.91 17.96
CA ARG A 175 12.97 1.45 19.15
C ARG A 175 12.53 0.76 20.43
N LEU A 176 11.24 0.47 20.60
CA LEU A 176 10.73 -0.29 21.75
C LEU A 176 11.23 -1.72 21.76
N LEU A 177 11.32 -2.37 20.60
CA LEU A 177 11.94 -3.70 20.48
C LEU A 177 13.42 -3.66 20.87
N LYS A 178 14.18 -2.66 20.42
CA LYS A 178 15.60 -2.49 20.80
C LYS A 178 15.80 -2.28 22.28
N ALA A 179 14.92 -1.48 22.88
CA ALA A 179 14.97 -1.18 24.32
C ALA A 179 14.53 -2.37 25.20
N GLY A 180 13.99 -3.45 24.61
CA GLY A 180 13.40 -4.57 25.35
C GLY A 180 12.14 -4.19 26.13
N THR A 181 11.50 -3.07 25.79
CA THR A 181 10.23 -2.63 26.40
C THR A 181 9.06 -3.51 25.95
N VAL A 182 9.16 -4.06 24.75
CA VAL A 182 8.23 -5.03 24.16
C VAL A 182 9.03 -6.18 23.55
N ASP A 183 8.38 -7.33 23.41
CA ASP A 183 8.99 -8.56 22.91
C ASP A 183 8.75 -8.76 21.40
N ALA A 184 7.65 -8.25 20.87
CA ALA A 184 7.25 -8.49 19.50
C ALA A 184 6.37 -7.37 18.92
N THR A 185 6.14 -7.47 17.61
CA THR A 185 5.16 -6.69 16.86
C THR A 185 4.45 -7.57 15.83
N ILE A 186 3.34 -7.08 15.27
CA ILE A 186 2.64 -7.74 14.16
C ILE A 186 2.48 -6.74 13.02
N MET A 187 3.19 -6.97 11.92
CA MET A 187 3.10 -6.21 10.66
C MET A 187 3.77 -6.99 9.52
N ALA A 188 3.70 -6.48 8.29
CA ALA A 188 4.52 -7.05 7.21
C ALA A 188 6.01 -6.81 7.52
N PRO A 189 6.89 -7.84 7.41
CA PRO A 189 8.33 -7.72 7.65
C PRO A 189 9.01 -6.55 6.93
N SER A 190 8.61 -6.26 5.70
CA SER A 190 9.14 -5.13 4.93
C SER A 190 8.89 -3.77 5.60
N ILE A 191 7.84 -3.62 6.40
CA ILE A 191 7.52 -2.36 7.05
C ILE A 191 8.54 -2.06 8.15
N VAL A 192 8.72 -2.99 9.10
CA VAL A 192 9.65 -2.79 10.21
C VAL A 192 11.10 -2.81 9.74
N ALA A 193 11.46 -3.73 8.83
CA ALA A 193 12.81 -3.78 8.27
C ALA A 193 13.14 -2.47 7.52
N GLY A 194 12.22 -1.97 6.69
CA GLY A 194 12.41 -0.70 6.00
C GLY A 194 12.58 0.49 6.94
N ALA A 195 11.80 0.55 8.02
CA ALA A 195 11.95 1.59 9.03
C ALA A 195 13.31 1.51 9.77
N MET A 196 13.83 0.29 9.97
CA MET A 196 15.15 0.09 10.59
C MET A 196 16.30 0.45 9.65
N MET A 197 16.15 0.27 8.34
CA MET A 197 17.18 0.61 7.34
C MET A 197 17.54 2.09 7.36
N ASP A 198 16.60 2.95 7.67
CA ASP A 198 16.74 4.40 7.60
C ASP A 198 17.16 5.04 8.95
N ASP A 199 17.27 4.25 10.04
CA ASP A 199 17.67 4.78 11.36
C ASP A 199 18.83 3.96 11.96
N GLU A 200 20.01 4.59 12.06
CA GLU A 200 21.24 3.97 12.60
C GLU A 200 21.07 3.41 14.01
N ARG A 201 20.17 3.99 14.80
CA ARG A 201 19.92 3.57 16.19
C ARG A 201 19.29 2.19 16.30
N VAL A 202 18.67 1.67 15.26
CA VAL A 202 17.98 0.37 15.25
C VAL A 202 18.41 -0.56 14.10
N ARG A 203 19.26 -0.07 13.20
CA ARG A 203 19.72 -0.82 12.01
C ARG A 203 20.41 -2.14 12.37
N ASP A 204 21.12 -2.19 13.49
CA ASP A 204 21.78 -3.38 13.99
C ASP A 204 20.83 -4.53 14.39
N LEU A 205 19.53 -4.28 14.41
CA LEU A 205 18.51 -5.31 14.65
C LEU A 205 18.11 -6.09 13.41
N LEU A 206 18.39 -5.58 12.20
CA LEU A 206 17.93 -6.19 10.94
C LEU A 206 18.28 -7.67 10.83
N ASP A 207 19.53 -8.04 11.17
CA ASP A 207 20.03 -9.41 11.10
C ASP A 207 19.58 -10.26 12.30
N LYS A 208 18.92 -9.67 13.28
CA LYS A 208 18.45 -10.31 14.51
C LYS A 208 16.93 -10.52 14.50
N LEU A 209 16.24 -10.10 13.44
CA LEU A 209 14.79 -10.25 13.36
C LEU A 209 14.42 -11.72 13.14
N ARG A 210 13.37 -12.12 13.84
CA ARG A 210 12.72 -13.42 13.71
C ARG A 210 11.29 -13.19 13.22
N PHE A 211 10.94 -13.88 12.14
CA PHE A 211 9.63 -13.78 11.49
C PHE A 211 8.85 -15.07 11.72
N GLU A 212 7.65 -14.97 12.28
CA GLU A 212 6.79 -16.10 12.60
C GLU A 212 5.40 -15.90 11.98
N SER A 213 4.98 -16.86 11.16
CA SER A 213 3.65 -16.83 10.54
C SER A 213 2.61 -17.35 11.51
N LEU A 214 1.62 -16.54 11.84
CA LEU A 214 0.44 -17.00 12.56
C LEU A 214 -0.60 -17.53 11.57
N ARG A 215 -1.19 -18.71 11.87
CA ARG A 215 -2.16 -19.38 10.99
C ARG A 215 -3.38 -18.48 10.72
N GLU A 216 -3.82 -17.74 11.71
CA GLU A 216 -4.99 -16.87 11.68
C GLU A 216 -4.73 -15.55 10.94
N LEU A 217 -3.48 -15.25 10.58
CA LEU A 217 -3.07 -14.13 9.75
C LEU A 217 -2.60 -14.65 8.38
N PRO A 218 -3.53 -15.09 7.50
CA PRO A 218 -3.18 -15.69 6.21
C PRO A 218 -2.64 -14.66 5.23
N TRP A 219 -2.26 -15.15 4.05
CA TRP A 219 -2.00 -14.28 2.90
C TRP A 219 -3.25 -13.48 2.55
N GLY A 220 -3.06 -12.19 2.35
CA GLY A 220 -4.04 -11.26 1.86
C GLY A 220 -3.51 -10.45 0.67
N ASN A 221 -4.24 -9.42 0.30
CA ASN A 221 -3.84 -8.49 -0.75
C ASN A 221 -3.46 -7.14 -0.13
N SER A 222 -2.39 -6.55 -0.64
CA SER A 222 -2.03 -5.15 -0.43
C SER A 222 -2.08 -4.41 -1.77
N GLY A 223 -2.55 -3.17 -1.73
CA GLY A 223 -2.74 -2.35 -2.91
C GLY A 223 -3.21 -0.96 -2.58
N ALA A 224 -4.13 -0.45 -3.38
CA ALA A 224 -4.73 0.87 -3.23
C ALA A 224 -6.25 0.78 -3.13
N TYR A 225 -6.84 1.63 -2.31
CA TYR A 225 -8.26 1.95 -2.35
C TYR A 225 -8.48 3.28 -3.06
N ILE A 226 -9.42 3.31 -3.99
CA ILE A 226 -9.95 4.52 -4.62
C ILE A 226 -11.19 4.93 -3.83
N SER A 227 -11.25 6.16 -3.33
CA SER A 227 -12.37 6.64 -2.52
C SER A 227 -13.69 6.61 -3.29
N ASN A 228 -14.75 6.11 -2.65
CA ASN A 228 -16.10 6.11 -3.23
C ASN A 228 -16.75 7.50 -3.18
N SER A 229 -16.39 8.35 -2.23
CA SER A 229 -17.05 9.63 -1.97
C SER A 229 -16.25 10.87 -2.40
N ALA A 230 -14.90 10.77 -2.49
CA ALA A 230 -14.05 11.92 -2.78
C ALA A 230 -13.96 12.28 -4.28
N LEU A 231 -14.24 11.33 -5.17
CA LEU A 231 -13.97 11.41 -6.60
C LEU A 231 -15.23 11.28 -7.46
N GLY A 232 -15.25 12.00 -8.59
CA GLY A 232 -16.22 11.78 -9.67
C GLY A 232 -15.98 10.46 -10.43
N ALA A 233 -16.96 10.02 -11.19
CA ALA A 233 -16.90 8.74 -11.92
C ALA A 233 -15.72 8.66 -12.92
N ALA A 234 -15.45 9.76 -13.63
CA ALA A 234 -14.35 9.83 -14.59
C ALA A 234 -12.98 9.66 -13.92
N ASP A 235 -12.72 10.38 -12.83
CA ASP A 235 -11.46 10.29 -12.09
C ASP A 235 -11.26 8.90 -11.45
N LYS A 236 -12.36 8.30 -10.93
CA LYS A 236 -12.32 6.92 -10.43
C LYS A 236 -11.90 5.94 -11.52
N ALA A 237 -12.50 6.04 -12.72
CA ALA A 237 -12.18 5.16 -13.85
C ALA A 237 -10.74 5.35 -14.33
N ALA A 238 -10.24 6.59 -14.41
CA ALA A 238 -8.87 6.88 -14.78
C ALA A 238 -7.87 6.28 -13.77
N LEU A 239 -8.08 6.49 -12.47
CA LEU A 239 -7.24 5.93 -11.41
C LEU A 239 -7.31 4.40 -11.35
N GLN A 240 -8.49 3.82 -11.57
CA GLN A 240 -8.64 2.36 -11.64
C GLN A 240 -7.81 1.79 -12.79
N THR A 241 -7.92 2.37 -13.99
CA THR A 241 -7.15 1.96 -15.18
C THR A 241 -5.64 2.05 -14.91
N ALA A 242 -5.17 3.16 -14.31
CA ALA A 242 -3.76 3.36 -13.98
C ALA A 242 -3.25 2.33 -12.96
N LEU A 243 -3.99 2.08 -11.89
CA LEU A 243 -3.64 1.10 -10.85
C LEU A 243 -3.69 -0.34 -11.37
N GLU A 244 -4.68 -0.72 -12.18
CA GLU A 244 -4.75 -2.05 -12.80
C GLU A 244 -3.61 -2.28 -13.80
N ARG A 245 -3.21 -1.25 -14.55
CA ARG A 245 -2.02 -1.32 -15.41
C ARG A 245 -0.76 -1.53 -14.55
N ALA A 246 -0.61 -0.80 -13.44
CA ALA A 246 0.49 -0.98 -12.50
C ALA A 246 0.52 -2.40 -11.93
N ALA A 247 -0.63 -2.95 -11.54
CA ALA A 247 -0.76 -4.33 -11.07
C ALA A 247 -0.26 -5.34 -12.10
N ARG A 248 -0.76 -5.25 -13.35
CA ARG A 248 -0.35 -6.14 -14.45
C ARG A 248 1.14 -6.05 -14.82
N SER A 249 1.75 -4.87 -14.65
CA SER A 249 3.20 -4.68 -14.95
C SER A 249 4.13 -5.28 -13.91
N GLY A 250 3.63 -5.61 -12.72
CA GLY A 250 4.41 -6.08 -11.59
C GLY A 250 5.39 -5.04 -11.03
N VAL A 251 5.19 -3.75 -11.34
CA VAL A 251 6.13 -2.67 -10.95
C VAL A 251 6.30 -2.56 -9.43
N VAL A 252 5.23 -2.80 -8.67
CA VAL A 252 5.29 -2.77 -7.20
C VAL A 252 6.14 -3.91 -6.65
N TRP A 253 5.96 -5.14 -7.17
CA TRP A 253 6.81 -6.28 -6.79
C TRP A 253 8.28 -6.03 -7.13
N LYS A 254 8.58 -5.51 -8.33
CA LYS A 254 9.95 -5.13 -8.72
C LYS A 254 10.53 -4.07 -7.77
N GLY A 255 9.72 -3.10 -7.35
CA GLY A 255 10.10 -2.12 -6.34
C GLY A 255 10.51 -2.77 -5.02
N PHE A 256 9.73 -3.73 -4.51
CA PHE A 256 10.11 -4.48 -3.31
C PHE A 256 11.44 -5.21 -3.47
N GLN A 257 11.67 -5.86 -4.62
CA GLN A 257 12.94 -6.56 -4.89
C GLN A 257 14.16 -5.63 -4.98
N GLN A 258 13.97 -4.36 -5.34
CA GLN A 258 15.05 -3.38 -5.38
C GLN A 258 15.46 -2.88 -3.99
N TYR A 259 14.49 -2.77 -3.07
CA TYR A 259 14.75 -2.20 -1.74
C TYR A 259 15.09 -3.25 -0.69
N TYR A 260 14.65 -4.50 -0.83
CA TYR A 260 14.75 -5.49 0.22
C TYR A 260 15.51 -6.74 -0.19
N ALA A 261 16.32 -7.26 0.75
CA ALA A 261 16.90 -8.59 0.60
C ALA A 261 15.80 -9.67 0.53
N PRO A 262 16.02 -10.77 -0.23
CA PRO A 262 15.03 -11.83 -0.38
C PRO A 262 14.50 -12.39 0.94
N ALA A 263 15.32 -12.47 1.98
CA ALA A 263 14.93 -12.98 3.30
C ALA A 263 13.80 -12.15 3.96
N VAL A 264 13.75 -10.84 3.73
CA VAL A 264 12.69 -9.95 4.25
C VAL A 264 11.38 -10.18 3.50
N LEU A 265 11.46 -10.47 2.19
CA LEU A 265 10.30 -10.67 1.33
C LEU A 265 9.74 -12.09 1.44
N GLN A 266 10.63 -13.07 1.71
CA GLN A 266 10.26 -14.48 1.77
C GLN A 266 9.16 -14.71 2.81
N GLY A 267 8.07 -15.32 2.34
CA GLY A 267 6.94 -15.66 3.21
C GLY A 267 6.06 -14.50 3.63
N SER A 268 6.32 -13.25 3.20
CA SER A 268 5.54 -12.07 3.61
C SER A 268 5.02 -11.22 2.45
N ILE A 269 5.74 -11.17 1.33
CA ILE A 269 5.33 -10.44 0.10
C ILE A 269 5.61 -11.32 -1.11
N ARG A 270 4.69 -11.30 -2.09
CA ARG A 270 4.85 -11.99 -3.38
C ARG A 270 4.04 -11.27 -4.47
N PRO A 271 4.37 -11.45 -5.76
CA PRO A 271 3.57 -10.89 -6.86
C PRO A 271 2.14 -11.44 -6.84
N LEU A 272 1.23 -10.73 -7.53
CA LEU A 272 -0.14 -11.18 -7.81
C LEU A 272 -0.15 -12.43 -8.66
#